data_52646f5f76c3f975432ec852b91165ba
#
_entry.id   52646f5f76c3f975432ec852b91165ba
#
_cell.length_a   1.000
_cell.length_b   1.000
_cell.length_c   1.000
_cell.angle_alpha   90.00
_cell.angle_beta   90.00
_cell.angle_gamma   90.00
#
_symmetry.space_group_name_H-M   'P 1'
#
loop_
_entity.id
_entity.type
_entity.pdbx_description
1 polymer ?
#
loop_
_entity_poly.entity_id
_entity_poly.type
_entity_poly.pdbx_seq_one_letter_code
_entity_poly.pdbx_strand_id
1 'polypeptide(L)'
;MIIHFLFIKITEKRKEEINLKKTNSSGKPKRDFTKLSTPHTYVIIFGVVIFAWILTFVVPAGKFSTQDIEYKDANGETSTRTVLRQDSFRYAYELDKSYVFDQLEELQDHPAEREKLDVPEKGLEKVIADGEKNLTQEKLDEISLTDDVLYDEYGENIYDTSKKLHKTAKIWGTDDFGGFGF
;
A
#
# COMPACT_ATOMS: atom_id res chain seq x y z
N MET A 1 35.55 71.52 -18.14
CA MET A 1 35.50 70.80 -19.44
C MET A 1 35.91 69.32 -19.30
N ILE A 2 36.84 68.96 -18.47
CA ILE A 2 37.38 67.59 -18.31
C ILE A 2 36.31 66.60 -17.70
N ILE A 3 35.52 67.04 -16.73
CA ILE A 3 34.53 66.21 -16.03
C ILE A 3 33.39 65.74 -16.95
N HIS A 4 33.00 66.57 -17.90
CA HIS A 4 31.94 66.23 -18.87
C HIS A 4 32.37 65.11 -19.83
N PHE A 5 33.64 65.09 -20.21
CA PHE A 5 34.23 64.10 -21.10
C PHE A 5 34.38 62.73 -20.40
N LEU A 6 34.68 62.74 -19.11
CA LEU A 6 34.75 61.51 -18.29
C LEU A 6 33.37 60.87 -18.10
N PHE A 7 32.32 61.68 -17.94
CA PHE A 7 30.96 61.19 -17.73
C PHE A 7 30.41 60.50 -19.01
N ILE A 8 30.75 61.09 -20.20
CA ILE A 8 30.34 60.48 -21.48
C ILE A 8 31.03 59.13 -21.69
N LYS A 9 32.32 59.02 -21.42
CA LYS A 9 33.07 57.76 -21.54
C LYS A 9 32.53 56.64 -20.59
N ILE A 10 32.10 56.98 -19.39
CA ILE A 10 31.57 56.04 -18.45
C ILE A 10 30.20 55.55 -18.88
N THR A 11 29.36 56.41 -19.46
CA THR A 11 28.03 56.04 -19.95
C THR A 11 28.08 55.22 -21.21
N GLU A 12 29.04 55.46 -22.11
CA GLU A 12 29.25 54.62 -23.30
C GLU A 12 29.74 53.21 -22.92
N LYS A 13 30.75 53.12 -22.01
CA LYS A 13 31.23 51.82 -21.55
C LYS A 13 30.17 50.99 -20.88
N ARG A 14 29.27 51.62 -20.12
CA ARG A 14 28.15 50.95 -19.48
C ARG A 14 27.07 50.46 -20.51
N LYS A 15 26.89 51.18 -21.59
CA LYS A 15 25.99 50.75 -22.71
C LYS A 15 26.57 49.56 -23.45
N GLU A 16 27.88 49.51 -23.69
CA GLU A 16 28.54 48.38 -24.31
C GLU A 16 28.47 47.11 -23.45
N GLU A 17 28.69 47.21 -22.13
CA GLU A 17 28.56 46.06 -21.23
C GLU A 17 27.13 45.54 -21.14
N ILE A 18 26.12 46.41 -21.22
CA ILE A 18 24.71 45.98 -21.20
C ILE A 18 24.35 45.28 -22.53
N ASN A 19 24.86 45.75 -23.67
CA ASN A 19 24.64 45.09 -24.95
C ASN A 19 25.36 43.74 -25.07
N LEU A 20 26.60 43.63 -24.54
CA LEU A 20 27.32 42.36 -24.46
C LEU A 20 26.60 41.33 -23.56
N LYS A 21 25.97 41.76 -22.46
CA LYS A 21 25.15 40.87 -21.64
C LYS A 21 23.86 40.42 -22.30
N LYS A 22 23.28 41.26 -23.19
CA LYS A 22 22.08 40.89 -23.94
C LYS A 22 22.35 39.87 -25.07
N THR A 23 23.52 39.88 -25.66
CA THR A 23 23.91 38.94 -26.73
C THR A 23 24.33 37.56 -26.15
N ASN A 24 24.79 37.52 -24.92
CA ASN A 24 25.18 36.28 -24.22
C ASN A 24 24.03 35.62 -23.45
N SER A 25 22.81 36.15 -23.51
CA SER A 25 21.61 35.43 -23.13
C SER A 25 21.30 34.38 -24.22
N SER A 26 22.21 33.44 -24.38
CA SER A 26 21.99 32.21 -25.13
C SER A 26 20.74 31.57 -24.55
N GLY A 27 19.63 31.78 -25.24
CA GLY A 27 18.39 31.08 -24.88
C GLY A 27 18.69 29.60 -24.83
N LYS A 28 18.52 29.00 -23.65
CA LYS A 28 18.50 27.54 -23.53
C LYS A 28 17.62 27.05 -24.68
N PRO A 29 18.07 26.13 -25.52
CA PRO A 29 17.27 25.65 -26.64
C PRO A 29 15.94 25.18 -26.04
N LYS A 30 14.84 25.86 -26.42
CA LYS A 30 13.51 25.38 -26.13
C LYS A 30 13.46 23.99 -26.72
N ARG A 31 13.38 22.97 -25.88
CA ARG A 31 13.19 21.59 -26.33
C ARG A 31 11.85 21.58 -27.05
N ASP A 32 11.89 21.56 -28.37
CA ASP A 32 10.70 21.42 -29.20
C ASP A 32 10.17 19.99 -28.99
N PHE A 33 9.23 19.85 -28.09
CA PHE A 33 8.53 18.59 -27.88
C PHE A 33 7.73 18.13 -29.11
N THR A 34 7.58 18.98 -30.10
CA THR A 34 6.92 18.66 -31.39
C THR A 34 7.69 17.68 -32.27
N LYS A 35 8.99 17.45 -31.97
CA LYS A 35 9.83 16.46 -32.66
C LYS A 35 9.98 15.15 -31.90
N LEU A 36 9.11 14.85 -30.95
CA LEU A 36 9.02 13.53 -30.38
C LEU A 36 8.56 12.58 -31.49
N SER A 37 9.54 11.92 -32.12
CA SER A 37 9.27 10.72 -32.91
C SER A 37 8.41 9.80 -32.06
N THR A 38 7.30 9.28 -32.60
CA THR A 38 6.43 8.35 -31.87
C THR A 38 7.32 7.25 -31.28
N PRO A 39 7.33 7.10 -29.95
CA PRO A 39 8.18 6.10 -29.33
C PRO A 39 7.75 4.72 -29.84
N HIS A 40 8.76 3.87 -30.07
CA HIS A 40 8.50 2.50 -30.52
C HIS A 40 7.50 1.81 -29.55
N THR A 41 6.54 1.07 -30.09
CA THR A 41 5.46 0.43 -29.31
C THR A 41 6.00 -0.32 -28.09
N TYR A 42 7.14 -1.00 -28.20
CA TYR A 42 7.76 -1.70 -27.06
C TYR A 42 8.21 -0.76 -25.94
N VAL A 43 8.62 0.46 -26.24
CA VAL A 43 9.02 1.45 -25.22
C VAL A 43 7.78 1.90 -24.44
N ILE A 44 6.63 2.04 -25.11
CA ILE A 44 5.37 2.40 -24.45
C ILE A 44 4.93 1.25 -23.55
N ILE A 45 4.94 0.01 -24.05
CA ILE A 45 4.55 -1.18 -23.25
C ILE A 45 5.46 -1.31 -22.04
N PHE A 46 6.79 -1.21 -22.22
CA PHE A 46 7.75 -1.29 -21.13
C PHE A 46 7.54 -0.18 -20.09
N GLY A 47 7.25 1.05 -20.54
CA GLY A 47 6.92 2.17 -19.67
C GLY A 47 5.66 1.90 -18.83
N VAL A 48 4.61 1.34 -19.43
CA VAL A 48 3.38 0.98 -18.72
C VAL A 48 3.64 -0.12 -17.68
N VAL A 49 4.43 -1.12 -18.02
CA VAL A 49 4.80 -2.20 -17.07
C VAL A 49 5.57 -1.66 -15.88
N ILE A 50 6.58 -0.81 -16.12
CA ILE A 50 7.35 -0.18 -15.03
C ILE A 50 6.44 0.70 -14.18
N PHE A 51 5.55 1.48 -14.80
CA PHE A 51 4.61 2.33 -14.09
C PHE A 51 3.65 1.52 -13.21
N ALA A 52 3.08 0.44 -13.76
CA ALA A 52 2.23 -0.48 -12.99
C ALA A 52 3.00 -1.11 -11.83
N TRP A 53 4.25 -1.51 -12.06
CA TRP A 53 5.12 -2.04 -11.01
C TRP A 53 5.38 -1.02 -9.88
N ILE A 54 5.68 0.25 -10.22
CA ILE A 54 5.84 1.32 -9.23
C ILE A 54 4.55 1.52 -8.42
N LEU A 55 3.38 1.46 -9.08
CA LEU A 55 2.09 1.61 -8.40
C LEU A 55 1.87 0.54 -7.33
N THR A 56 2.43 -0.67 -7.48
CA THR A 56 2.30 -1.73 -6.46
C THR A 56 2.95 -1.37 -5.12
N PHE A 57 3.90 -0.43 -5.11
CA PHE A 57 4.54 0.05 -3.88
C PHE A 57 3.80 1.25 -3.26
N VAL A 58 3.06 1.99 -4.07
CA VAL A 58 2.39 3.23 -3.63
C VAL A 58 0.95 2.94 -3.16
N VAL A 59 0.26 2.03 -3.87
CA VAL A 59 -1.14 1.72 -3.58
C VAL A 59 -1.21 0.68 -2.46
N PRO A 60 -1.81 1.03 -1.31
CA PRO A 60 -1.99 0.07 -0.22
C PRO A 60 -2.92 -1.07 -0.65
N ALA A 61 -2.69 -2.25 -0.11
CA ALA A 61 -3.56 -3.39 -0.33
C ALA A 61 -4.95 -3.13 0.25
N GLY A 62 -5.99 -3.55 -0.45
CA GLY A 62 -7.38 -3.54 0.03
C GLY A 62 -7.88 -4.95 0.23
N LYS A 63 -8.80 -5.12 1.17
CA LYS A 63 -9.43 -6.38 1.52
C LYS A 63 -10.95 -6.19 1.58
N PHE A 64 -11.69 -7.23 1.23
CA PHE A 64 -13.13 -7.34 1.45
C PHE A 64 -13.38 -8.50 2.40
N SER A 65 -14.33 -8.35 3.32
CA SER A 65 -14.81 -9.48 4.11
C SER A 65 -15.63 -10.43 3.25
N THR A 66 -15.62 -11.69 3.60
CA THR A 66 -16.42 -12.72 2.97
C THR A 66 -17.59 -13.12 3.85
N GLN A 67 -18.65 -13.61 3.23
CA GLN A 67 -19.78 -14.20 3.93
C GLN A 67 -20.24 -15.46 3.20
N ASP A 68 -20.68 -16.44 3.94
CA ASP A 68 -21.25 -17.64 3.39
C ASP A 68 -22.76 -17.48 3.24
N ILE A 69 -23.23 -17.70 2.02
CA ILE A 69 -24.65 -17.70 1.69
C ILE A 69 -25.09 -19.10 1.34
N GLU A 70 -26.20 -19.54 1.93
CA GLU A 70 -26.85 -20.78 1.57
C GLU A 70 -27.78 -20.54 0.38
N TYR A 71 -27.70 -21.38 -0.62
CA TYR A 71 -28.59 -21.37 -1.75
C TYR A 71 -29.06 -22.79 -2.09
N LYS A 72 -30.23 -22.89 -2.70
CA LYS A 72 -30.74 -24.18 -3.20
C LYS A 72 -30.29 -24.39 -4.63
N ASP A 73 -29.61 -25.49 -4.85
CA ASP A 73 -29.23 -25.92 -6.20
C ASP A 73 -30.45 -26.34 -7.02
N ALA A 74 -30.25 -26.49 -8.32
CA ALA A 74 -31.31 -26.93 -9.25
C ALA A 74 -31.95 -28.28 -8.88
N ASN A 75 -31.24 -29.08 -8.10
CA ASN A 75 -31.71 -30.37 -7.57
C ASN A 75 -32.46 -30.25 -6.22
N GLY A 76 -32.57 -29.03 -5.68
CA GLY A 76 -33.21 -28.76 -4.39
C GLY A 76 -32.32 -29.01 -3.16
N GLU A 77 -31.06 -29.34 -3.37
CA GLU A 77 -30.08 -29.50 -2.32
C GLU A 77 -29.57 -28.15 -1.83
N THR A 78 -29.35 -28.02 -0.52
CA THR A 78 -28.76 -26.82 0.08
C THR A 78 -27.24 -26.86 -0.08
N SER A 79 -26.69 -25.87 -0.79
CA SER A 79 -25.27 -25.69 -0.96
C SER A 79 -24.85 -24.33 -0.39
N THR A 80 -23.65 -24.27 0.17
CA THR A 80 -23.06 -23.02 0.70
C THR A 80 -22.05 -22.45 -0.28
N ARG A 81 -22.11 -21.15 -0.49
CA ARG A 81 -21.14 -20.43 -1.33
C ARG A 81 -20.62 -19.19 -0.62
N THR A 82 -19.32 -19.07 -0.54
CA THR A 82 -18.64 -17.88 -0.03
C THR A 82 -18.70 -16.76 -1.05
N VAL A 83 -19.22 -15.61 -0.67
CA VAL A 83 -19.31 -14.39 -1.50
C VAL A 83 -18.68 -13.22 -0.80
N LEU A 84 -18.22 -12.24 -1.57
CA LEU A 84 -17.66 -10.99 -1.03
C LEU A 84 -18.79 -10.06 -0.57
N ARG A 85 -18.64 -9.48 0.62
CA ARG A 85 -19.51 -8.42 1.12
C ARG A 85 -19.12 -7.11 0.43
N GLN A 86 -20.02 -6.52 -0.36
CA GLN A 86 -19.74 -5.34 -1.18
C GLN A 86 -19.39 -4.11 -0.34
N ASP A 87 -20.02 -3.95 0.83
CA ASP A 87 -19.85 -2.78 1.70
C ASP A 87 -18.74 -2.93 2.75
N SER A 88 -17.91 -4.00 2.63
CA SER A 88 -16.88 -4.34 3.63
C SER A 88 -15.46 -3.98 3.18
N PHE A 89 -15.31 -3.09 2.17
CA PHE A 89 -13.98 -2.69 1.74
C PHE A 89 -13.22 -1.98 2.86
N ARG A 90 -12.02 -2.50 3.15
CA ARG A 90 -11.07 -1.87 4.08
C ARG A 90 -9.66 -1.96 3.54
N TYR A 91 -8.81 -1.02 3.92
CA TYR A 91 -7.39 -1.16 3.65
C TYR A 91 -6.79 -2.24 4.55
N ALA A 92 -5.86 -3.01 3.98
CA ALA A 92 -5.09 -3.95 4.78
C ALA A 92 -4.05 -3.17 5.60
N TYR A 93 -4.10 -3.34 6.91
CA TYR A 93 -3.16 -2.79 7.87
C TYR A 93 -2.32 -3.90 8.49
N GLU A 94 -1.20 -3.54 9.07
CA GLU A 94 -0.42 -4.46 9.90
C GLU A 94 -1.20 -4.74 11.20
N LEU A 95 -1.16 -5.98 11.66
CA LEU A 95 -1.81 -6.38 12.90
C LEU A 95 -1.14 -5.68 14.09
N ASP A 96 -1.92 -5.07 14.98
CA ASP A 96 -1.43 -4.60 16.27
C ASP A 96 -1.29 -5.79 17.22
N LYS A 97 -0.07 -6.32 17.26
CA LYS A 97 0.23 -7.55 18.01
C LYS A 97 -0.02 -7.40 19.49
N SER A 98 0.24 -6.22 20.06
CA SER A 98 0.05 -6.01 21.50
C SER A 98 -1.43 -6.00 21.85
N TYR A 99 -2.23 -5.26 21.12
CA TYR A 99 -3.67 -5.23 21.34
C TYR A 99 -4.32 -6.61 21.15
N VAL A 100 -3.97 -7.29 20.05
CA VAL A 100 -4.54 -8.63 19.80
C VAL A 100 -4.08 -9.61 20.85
N PHE A 101 -2.85 -9.54 21.33
CA PHE A 101 -2.35 -10.42 22.37
C PHE A 101 -3.10 -10.23 23.70
N ASP A 102 -3.37 -8.98 24.09
CA ASP A 102 -4.19 -8.67 25.27
C ASP A 102 -5.60 -9.27 25.14
N GLN A 103 -6.19 -9.22 23.95
CA GLN A 103 -7.51 -9.85 23.69
C GLN A 103 -7.46 -11.37 23.77
N LEU A 104 -6.35 -12.02 23.33
CA LEU A 104 -6.19 -13.46 23.47
C LEU A 104 -6.06 -13.88 24.93
N GLU A 105 -5.36 -13.12 25.78
CA GLU A 105 -5.29 -13.35 27.22
C GLU A 105 -6.68 -13.20 27.87
N GLU A 106 -7.44 -12.18 27.48
CA GLU A 106 -8.81 -11.99 27.96
C GLU A 106 -9.74 -13.15 27.56
N LEU A 107 -9.63 -13.64 26.31
CA LEU A 107 -10.37 -14.84 25.84
C LEU A 107 -10.01 -16.12 26.62
N GLN A 108 -8.80 -16.23 27.14
CA GLN A 108 -8.41 -17.37 27.97
C GLN A 108 -9.20 -17.39 29.29
N ASP A 109 -9.44 -16.20 29.86
CA ASP A 109 -10.17 -16.06 31.12
C ASP A 109 -11.72 -16.12 30.95
N HIS A 110 -12.21 -15.92 29.68
CA HIS A 110 -13.63 -15.87 29.36
C HIS A 110 -14.08 -17.03 28.45
N PRO A 111 -14.34 -18.23 29.00
CA PRO A 111 -14.67 -19.41 28.21
C PRO A 111 -15.97 -19.27 27.40
N ALA A 112 -16.92 -18.45 27.82
CA ALA A 112 -18.17 -18.24 27.10
C ALA A 112 -17.94 -17.45 25.79
N GLU A 113 -17.02 -16.48 25.76
CA GLU A 113 -16.67 -15.72 24.57
C GLU A 113 -15.81 -16.56 23.62
N ARG A 114 -14.92 -17.37 24.19
CA ARG A 114 -14.12 -18.33 23.44
C ARG A 114 -14.99 -19.34 22.69
N GLU A 115 -16.04 -19.86 23.33
CA GLU A 115 -16.99 -20.79 22.72
C GLU A 115 -17.80 -20.11 21.61
N LYS A 116 -18.20 -18.84 21.81
CA LYS A 116 -18.89 -18.03 20.77
C LYS A 116 -18.06 -17.89 19.51
N LEU A 117 -16.74 -17.72 19.64
CA LEU A 117 -15.80 -17.53 18.54
C LEU A 117 -15.23 -18.85 17.98
N ASP A 118 -15.69 -20.01 18.49
CA ASP A 118 -15.23 -21.35 18.11
C ASP A 118 -13.69 -21.53 18.25
N VAL A 119 -13.12 -20.92 19.30
CA VAL A 119 -11.66 -20.93 19.52
C VAL A 119 -11.29 -22.14 20.37
N PRO A 120 -10.44 -23.07 19.88
CA PRO A 120 -10.01 -24.23 20.60
C PRO A 120 -9.06 -23.86 21.77
N GLU A 121 -9.37 -24.30 23.01
CA GLU A 121 -8.61 -23.98 24.21
C GLU A 121 -7.11 -24.29 24.08
N LYS A 122 -6.77 -25.49 23.63
CA LYS A 122 -5.37 -25.92 23.47
C LYS A 122 -4.62 -25.11 22.41
N GLY A 123 -5.33 -24.64 21.39
CA GLY A 123 -4.76 -23.78 20.36
C GLY A 123 -4.43 -22.39 20.92
N LEU A 124 -5.37 -21.83 21.67
CA LEU A 124 -5.20 -20.52 22.31
C LEU A 124 -4.04 -20.53 23.31
N GLU A 125 -3.98 -21.54 24.22
CA GLU A 125 -2.86 -21.69 25.15
C GLU A 125 -1.50 -21.76 24.44
N LYS A 126 -1.43 -22.47 23.32
CA LYS A 126 -0.20 -22.57 22.54
C LYS A 126 0.22 -21.21 21.93
N VAL A 127 -0.72 -20.46 21.39
CA VAL A 127 -0.44 -19.13 20.81
C VAL A 127 0.01 -18.16 21.90
N ILE A 128 -0.63 -18.16 23.06
CA ILE A 128 -0.23 -17.33 24.21
C ILE A 128 1.16 -17.74 24.73
N ALA A 129 1.44 -19.03 24.83
CA ALA A 129 2.75 -19.54 25.28
C ALA A 129 3.89 -19.15 24.31
N ASP A 130 3.62 -19.03 23.02
CA ASP A 130 4.58 -18.56 22.02
C ASP A 130 4.92 -17.07 22.17
N GLY A 131 4.06 -16.30 22.81
CA GLY A 131 4.25 -14.88 23.15
C GLY A 131 3.95 -13.90 22.01
N GLU A 132 3.70 -12.67 22.40
CA GLU A 132 3.32 -11.54 21.51
C GLU A 132 4.22 -11.39 20.27
N LYS A 133 5.56 -11.51 20.45
CA LYS A 133 6.52 -11.29 19.35
C LYS A 133 6.36 -12.27 18.20
N ASN A 134 5.93 -13.48 18.52
CA ASN A 134 5.76 -14.57 17.56
C ASN A 134 4.33 -14.66 17.03
N LEU A 135 3.47 -13.70 17.36
CA LEU A 135 2.10 -13.65 16.87
C LEU A 135 2.12 -13.35 15.36
N THR A 136 1.49 -14.24 14.60
CA THR A 136 1.32 -14.13 13.15
C THR A 136 -0.13 -14.43 12.79
N GLN A 137 -0.60 -13.88 11.65
CA GLN A 137 -1.95 -14.15 11.16
C GLN A 137 -2.19 -15.66 10.97
N GLU A 138 -1.19 -16.40 10.46
CA GLU A 138 -1.30 -17.85 10.26
C GLU A 138 -1.63 -18.61 11.55
N LYS A 139 -1.02 -18.23 12.67
CA LYS A 139 -1.29 -18.82 13.97
C LYS A 139 -2.69 -18.51 14.49
N LEU A 140 -3.19 -17.31 14.19
CA LEU A 140 -4.55 -16.92 14.52
C LEU A 140 -5.56 -17.69 13.68
N ASP A 141 -5.27 -17.86 12.39
CA ASP A 141 -6.10 -18.65 11.47
C ASP A 141 -6.17 -20.14 11.91
N GLU A 142 -5.07 -20.72 12.44
CA GLU A 142 -5.05 -22.08 12.99
C GLU A 142 -6.02 -22.28 14.17
N ILE A 143 -6.34 -21.21 14.89
CA ILE A 143 -7.28 -21.24 16.04
C ILE A 143 -8.65 -20.63 15.70
N SER A 144 -9.02 -20.57 14.43
CA SER A 144 -10.28 -20.01 13.91
C SER A 144 -10.44 -18.50 14.07
N LEU A 145 -9.44 -17.78 14.57
CA LEU A 145 -9.44 -16.32 14.68
C LEU A 145 -8.89 -15.68 13.41
N THR A 146 -9.65 -15.84 12.34
CA THR A 146 -9.31 -15.17 11.08
C THR A 146 -9.39 -13.66 11.21
N ASP A 147 -8.70 -12.94 10.34
CA ASP A 147 -8.73 -11.47 10.30
C ASP A 147 -10.17 -10.90 10.20
N ASP A 148 -11.08 -11.61 9.53
CA ASP A 148 -12.48 -11.20 9.42
C ASP A 148 -13.23 -11.38 10.75
N VAL A 149 -13.00 -12.47 11.48
CA VAL A 149 -13.59 -12.74 12.79
C VAL A 149 -13.09 -11.71 13.80
N LEU A 150 -11.78 -11.45 13.83
CA LEU A 150 -11.20 -10.44 14.70
C LEU A 150 -11.74 -9.04 14.40
N TYR A 151 -11.88 -8.71 13.14
CA TYR A 151 -12.42 -7.40 12.73
C TYR A 151 -13.91 -7.25 13.10
N ASP A 152 -14.72 -8.29 12.92
CA ASP A 152 -16.14 -8.26 13.26
C ASP A 152 -16.37 -8.14 14.77
N GLU A 153 -15.48 -8.70 15.62
CA GLU A 153 -15.61 -8.64 17.08
C GLU A 153 -14.96 -7.38 17.67
N TYR A 154 -13.74 -7.02 17.25
CA TYR A 154 -12.94 -5.96 17.88
C TYR A 154 -12.80 -4.68 17.01
N GLY A 155 -13.28 -4.71 15.77
CA GLY A 155 -13.23 -3.57 14.85
C GLY A 155 -11.82 -3.24 14.37
N GLU A 156 -11.59 -1.95 14.08
CA GLU A 156 -10.30 -1.45 13.57
C GLU A 156 -9.17 -1.48 14.60
N ASN A 157 -9.48 -1.69 15.89
CA ASN A 157 -8.49 -1.66 16.97
C ASN A 157 -7.44 -2.77 16.86
N ILE A 158 -7.76 -3.85 16.15
CA ILE A 158 -6.82 -4.95 15.89
C ILE A 158 -5.66 -4.57 14.95
N TYR A 159 -5.71 -3.40 14.35
CA TYR A 159 -4.73 -2.96 13.36
C TYR A 159 -3.92 -1.76 13.83
N ASP A 160 -2.64 -1.78 13.52
CA ASP A 160 -1.83 -0.57 13.56
C ASP A 160 -2.18 0.33 12.35
N THR A 161 -3.13 1.24 12.53
CA THR A 161 -3.63 2.13 11.47
C THR A 161 -2.57 3.09 10.93
N SER A 162 -1.43 3.21 11.60
CA SER A 162 -0.28 3.99 11.12
C SER A 162 0.49 3.27 10.01
N LYS A 163 0.37 1.95 9.93
CA LYS A 163 1.13 1.08 9.02
C LYS A 163 0.21 0.36 8.04
N LYS A 164 -0.01 0.97 6.88
CA LYS A 164 -0.73 0.31 5.78
C LYS A 164 0.14 -0.74 5.13
N LEU A 165 -0.41 -1.93 4.92
CA LEU A 165 0.25 -2.96 4.13
C LEU A 165 0.27 -2.56 2.65
N HIS A 166 1.47 -2.47 2.10
CA HIS A 166 1.67 -2.32 0.67
C HIS A 166 1.97 -3.68 0.06
N LYS A 167 1.40 -3.94 -1.13
CA LYS A 167 1.80 -5.12 -1.89
C LYS A 167 3.25 -4.92 -2.33
N THR A 168 4.16 -5.58 -1.66
CA THR A 168 5.56 -5.61 -2.10
C THR A 168 5.69 -6.63 -3.21
N ALA A 169 6.01 -6.17 -4.43
CA ALA A 169 6.52 -7.06 -5.47
C ALA A 169 7.89 -7.56 -4.99
N LYS A 170 7.95 -8.78 -4.49
CA LYS A 170 9.25 -9.40 -4.18
C LYS A 170 9.98 -9.63 -5.51
N ILE A 171 11.12 -8.93 -5.66
CA ILE A 171 11.98 -9.06 -6.84
C ILE A 171 12.77 -10.37 -6.72
N TRP A 172 12.71 -11.16 -7.76
CA TRP A 172 13.55 -12.32 -8.10
C TRP A 172 14.32 -13.01 -6.97
N GLY A 173 13.91 -14.25 -6.67
CA GLY A 173 14.67 -15.19 -5.83
C GLY A 173 14.17 -15.37 -4.42
N THR A 174 12.99 -14.86 -4.09
CA THR A 174 12.29 -15.23 -2.85
C THR A 174 11.04 -16.05 -3.19
N ASP A 175 10.90 -17.19 -2.55
CA ASP A 175 9.88 -18.21 -2.81
C ASP A 175 8.44 -17.76 -2.56
N ASP A 176 8.26 -16.50 -2.13
CA ASP A 176 6.96 -15.88 -1.94
C ASP A 176 6.72 -14.78 -2.97
N PHE A 177 6.06 -15.09 -4.05
CA PHE A 177 5.23 -14.12 -4.75
C PHE A 177 4.00 -13.83 -3.87
N GLY A 178 4.23 -13.14 -2.74
CA GLY A 178 3.15 -12.73 -1.88
C GLY A 178 2.20 -11.82 -2.64
N GLY A 179 0.99 -12.30 -2.93
CA GLY A 179 -0.09 -11.47 -3.35
C GLY A 179 -0.82 -11.77 -4.65
N PHE A 180 -0.49 -12.83 -5.36
CA PHE A 180 -1.41 -13.43 -6.34
C PHE A 180 -1.82 -14.81 -5.84
N GLY A 181 -2.59 -14.84 -4.74
CA GLY A 181 -3.46 -15.95 -4.46
C GLY A 181 -4.67 -15.81 -5.40
N PHE A 182 -4.75 -16.67 -6.39
CA PHE A 182 -5.97 -16.94 -7.11
C PHE A 182 -6.84 -17.83 -6.24
#